data_ec3a6e64bc0fcb8039706a8776b5f8c7
#
_entry.id   ec3a6e64bc0fcb8039706a8776b5f8c7
#
_cell.length_a   1.000
_cell.length_b   1.000
_cell.length_c   1.000
_cell.angle_alpha   90.00
_cell.angle_beta   90.00
_cell.angle_gamma   90.00
#
_symmetry.space_group_name_H-M   'P 1'
#
loop_
_entity.id
_entity.type
_entity.pdbx_description
1 polymer ?
#
loop_
_entity_poly.entity_id
_entity_poly.type
_entity_poly.pdbx_seq_one_letter_code
_entity_poly.pdbx_strand_id
1 'polypeptide(L)'
;PRGEVVVMAKGAAARAAARKQRDKWKSKRWFTIRAPRNPWSFKVIGETIAEDEEQLIGRHYEIMQNELDGDFSKMHVKVQFRISGVVGADALTEYIGHELLKDHIRRQVRRERGKIDDTVDVVTEDGFYIRVKPLMISRHRIKGSQKQQMRTLARDIILKAGATSTWVEMQKASLDGTLESQIKEAASKIQPVREVMIRRTQLMQSGVVTKDGLTLEQVLEQEEAEKQTVAFEDEAEEEDSLEEVSDEAPEELVDETGEAEEAQPEEAAEAVEKSDDSADYESKTVSQLKELLKQAGKPVSGRKAELIERLKE
;
A
#
# COMPACT_ATOMS: atom_id res chain seq x y z
N PRO A 1 -11.28 36.71 55.89
CA PRO A 1 -10.54 35.50 55.48
C PRO A 1 -11.15 34.79 54.22
N ARG A 2 -12.30 35.33 53.63
CA ARG A 2 -12.89 34.71 52.40
C ARG A 2 -12.25 35.18 51.10
N GLY A 3 -11.44 36.24 51.08
CA GLY A 3 -10.83 36.81 49.88
C GLY A 3 -9.58 36.06 49.39
N GLU A 4 -8.78 35.49 50.27
CA GLU A 4 -7.55 34.77 49.91
C GLU A 4 -7.75 33.46 49.23
N VAL A 5 -8.80 32.71 49.60
CA VAL A 5 -9.12 31.39 48.99
C VAL A 5 -9.56 31.53 47.54
N VAL A 6 -10.25 32.63 47.19
CA VAL A 6 -10.72 32.89 45.82
C VAL A 6 -9.57 33.25 44.88
N VAL A 7 -8.55 33.96 45.39
CA VAL A 7 -7.37 34.35 44.61
C VAL A 7 -6.46 33.15 44.35
N MET A 8 -6.30 32.25 45.31
CA MET A 8 -5.55 31.00 45.11
C MET A 8 -6.21 30.04 44.13
N ALA A 9 -7.54 29.94 44.14
CA ALA A 9 -8.29 29.11 43.20
C ALA A 9 -8.17 29.61 41.75
N LYS A 10 -8.21 30.94 41.53
CA LYS A 10 -7.97 31.56 40.23
C LYS A 10 -6.55 31.32 39.70
N GLY A 11 -5.55 31.37 40.56
CA GLY A 11 -4.17 31.08 40.22
C GLY A 11 -3.93 29.61 39.85
N ALA A 12 -4.58 28.70 40.53
CA ALA A 12 -4.51 27.25 40.19
C ALA A 12 -5.18 26.93 38.85
N ALA A 13 -6.33 27.52 38.56
CA ALA A 13 -7.01 27.37 37.28
C ALA A 13 -6.19 27.97 36.12
N ALA A 14 -5.57 29.14 36.31
CA ALA A 14 -4.69 29.76 35.32
C ALA A 14 -3.43 28.92 35.06
N ARG A 15 -2.84 28.32 36.12
CA ARG A 15 -1.68 27.41 35.98
C ARG A 15 -2.09 26.10 35.26
N ALA A 16 -3.27 25.57 35.51
CA ALA A 16 -3.80 24.39 34.86
C ALA A 16 -4.08 24.67 33.37
N ALA A 17 -4.64 25.84 33.03
CA ALA A 17 -4.84 26.30 31.67
C ALA A 17 -3.50 26.51 30.94
N ALA A 18 -2.52 27.14 31.57
CA ALA A 18 -1.17 27.30 31.02
C ALA A 18 -0.44 25.95 30.82
N ARG A 19 -0.70 24.97 31.69
CA ARG A 19 -0.15 23.60 31.54
C ARG A 19 -0.82 22.84 30.40
N LYS A 20 -2.13 23.04 30.16
CA LYS A 20 -2.84 22.50 29.00
C LYS A 20 -2.33 23.10 27.68
N GLN A 21 -2.04 24.41 27.65
CA GLN A 21 -1.43 25.04 26.47
C GLN A 21 0.00 24.58 26.17
N ARG A 22 0.74 24.08 27.18
CA ARG A 22 2.09 23.52 26.97
C ARG A 22 2.10 22.13 26.39
N ASP A 23 1.01 21.41 26.47
CA ASP A 23 0.93 20.01 26.02
C ASP A 23 0.54 19.97 24.53
N LYS A 24 1.53 20.22 23.69
CA LYS A 24 1.37 20.25 22.22
C LYS A 24 0.85 18.95 21.61
N TRP A 25 0.92 17.82 22.34
CA TRP A 25 0.43 16.55 21.85
C TRP A 25 -1.08 16.41 21.97
N LYS A 26 -1.70 17.04 22.96
CA LYS A 26 -3.16 16.99 23.17
C LYS A 26 -3.94 17.87 22.21
N SER A 27 -3.31 18.88 21.63
CA SER A 27 -3.94 19.75 20.63
C SER A 27 -3.87 19.18 19.22
N LYS A 28 -3.01 18.19 18.97
CA LYS A 28 -2.84 17.59 17.64
C LYS A 28 -4.00 16.69 17.26
N ARG A 29 -4.37 16.76 15.98
CA ARG A 29 -5.41 15.93 15.33
C ARG A 29 -4.78 15.09 14.24
N TRP A 30 -5.40 13.96 13.94
CA TRP A 30 -5.06 13.13 12.79
C TRP A 30 -5.76 13.66 11.54
N PHE A 31 -5.04 13.65 10.44
CA PHE A 31 -5.51 14.03 9.12
C PHE A 31 -5.19 12.92 8.14
N THR A 32 -6.19 12.51 7.38
CA THR A 32 -6.04 11.50 6.33
C THR A 32 -5.43 12.15 5.09
N ILE A 33 -4.37 11.55 4.54
CA ILE A 33 -3.73 12.05 3.33
C ILE A 33 -4.37 11.36 2.13
N ARG A 34 -4.92 12.14 1.19
CA ARG A 34 -5.52 11.64 -0.04
C ARG A 34 -4.66 11.95 -1.24
N ALA A 35 -4.54 10.98 -2.16
CA ALA A 35 -3.89 11.14 -3.46
C ALA A 35 -4.56 12.25 -4.28
N PRO A 36 -3.89 12.78 -5.34
CA PRO A 36 -4.52 13.69 -6.26
C PRO A 36 -5.74 13.05 -6.97
N ARG A 37 -6.67 13.90 -7.42
CA ARG A 37 -7.84 13.49 -8.19
C ARG A 37 -7.46 12.60 -9.38
N ASN A 38 -6.50 13.00 -10.17
CA ASN A 38 -5.97 12.28 -11.31
C ASN A 38 -4.51 11.89 -11.05
N PRO A 39 -4.12 10.62 -11.28
CA PRO A 39 -4.87 9.47 -11.76
C PRO A 39 -5.51 8.59 -10.66
N TRP A 40 -5.37 8.92 -9.37
CA TRP A 40 -5.68 8.01 -8.24
C TRP A 40 -7.04 8.23 -7.57
N SER A 41 -7.91 9.11 -8.10
CA SER A 41 -9.29 9.32 -7.61
C SER A 41 -9.40 9.52 -6.10
N PHE A 42 -8.54 10.36 -5.50
CA PHE A 42 -8.50 10.66 -4.06
C PHE A 42 -8.28 9.45 -3.14
N LYS A 43 -7.68 8.38 -3.64
CA LYS A 43 -7.34 7.21 -2.82
C LYS A 43 -6.60 7.62 -1.55
N VAL A 44 -6.95 7.02 -0.42
CA VAL A 44 -6.24 7.23 0.85
C VAL A 44 -4.83 6.66 0.76
N ILE A 45 -3.83 7.47 1.11
CA ILE A 45 -2.42 7.11 1.03
C ILE A 45 -1.84 6.84 2.42
N GLY A 46 -2.34 7.56 3.43
CA GLY A 46 -1.83 7.46 4.79
C GLY A 46 -2.40 8.54 5.68
N GLU A 47 -1.81 8.68 6.85
CA GLU A 47 -2.24 9.64 7.85
C GLU A 47 -1.09 10.52 8.32
N THR A 48 -1.41 11.72 8.77
CA THR A 48 -0.44 12.65 9.35
C THR A 48 -1.05 13.37 10.55
N ILE A 49 -0.20 13.84 11.43
CA ILE A 49 -0.61 14.54 12.63
C ILE A 49 -0.23 16.02 12.57
N ALA A 50 -1.17 16.91 12.89
CA ALA A 50 -0.95 18.34 13.01
C ALA A 50 -1.86 18.97 14.07
N GLU A 51 -1.50 20.15 14.53
CA GLU A 51 -2.33 20.98 15.41
C GLU A 51 -3.29 21.82 14.57
N ASP A 52 -2.72 22.53 13.58
CA ASP A 52 -3.43 23.41 12.66
C ASP A 52 -3.28 22.93 11.22
N GLU A 53 -4.27 23.24 10.40
CA GLU A 53 -4.31 22.92 8.97
C GLU A 53 -3.17 23.59 8.18
N GLU A 54 -2.81 24.83 8.58
CA GLU A 54 -1.72 25.58 7.95
C GLU A 54 -0.36 24.86 8.05
N GLN A 55 -0.14 24.08 9.12
CA GLN A 55 1.12 23.34 9.35
C GLN A 55 1.25 22.15 8.38
N LEU A 56 0.16 21.71 7.76
CA LEU A 56 0.14 20.61 6.80
C LEU A 56 0.52 21.06 5.41
N ILE A 57 0.13 22.29 5.03
CA ILE A 57 0.36 22.82 3.69
C ILE A 57 1.86 22.83 3.38
N GLY A 58 2.21 22.25 2.23
CA GLY A 58 3.60 22.17 1.78
C GLY A 58 4.40 20.99 2.31
N ARG A 59 3.85 20.15 3.23
CA ARG A 59 4.54 18.92 3.64
C ARG A 59 4.64 17.95 2.47
N HIS A 60 5.76 17.25 2.42
CA HIS A 60 6.01 16.19 1.46
C HIS A 60 5.68 14.85 2.08
N TYR A 61 4.98 14.02 1.32
CA TYR A 61 4.67 12.64 1.66
C TYR A 61 5.22 11.72 0.58
N GLU A 62 5.85 10.64 0.97
CA GLU A 62 6.50 9.69 0.07
C GLU A 62 5.95 8.30 0.31
N ILE A 63 5.48 7.66 -0.75
CA ILE A 63 4.91 6.33 -0.72
C ILE A 63 5.52 5.46 -1.83
N MET A 64 5.58 4.16 -1.66
CA MET A 64 5.99 3.25 -2.72
C MET A 64 4.86 3.04 -3.72
N GLN A 65 5.20 2.89 -5.00
CA GLN A 65 4.20 2.69 -6.03
C GLN A 65 3.40 1.39 -5.84
N ASN A 66 4.00 0.36 -5.29
CA ASN A 66 3.29 -0.88 -4.98
C ASN A 66 2.14 -0.71 -3.97
N GLU A 67 2.22 0.24 -3.05
CA GLU A 67 1.15 0.53 -2.09
C GLU A 67 -0.02 1.28 -2.74
N LEU A 68 0.28 2.06 -3.81
CA LEU A 68 -0.74 2.76 -4.59
C LEU A 68 -1.47 1.83 -5.56
N ASP A 69 -0.71 1.09 -6.37
CA ASP A 69 -1.22 0.32 -7.50
C ASP A 69 -1.35 -1.18 -7.19
N GLY A 70 -0.77 -1.66 -6.06
CA GLY A 70 -0.75 -3.08 -5.69
C GLY A 70 0.27 -3.92 -6.48
N ASP A 71 1.04 -3.34 -7.39
CA ASP A 71 2.00 -4.04 -8.24
C ASP A 71 3.38 -4.18 -7.57
N PHE A 72 3.70 -5.38 -7.10
CA PHE A 72 4.98 -5.68 -6.45
C PHE A 72 6.21 -5.48 -7.35
N SER A 73 6.04 -5.53 -8.68
CA SER A 73 7.15 -5.30 -9.63
C SER A 73 7.72 -3.89 -9.48
N LYS A 74 6.90 -2.93 -9.05
CA LYS A 74 7.21 -1.51 -8.92
C LYS A 74 7.63 -1.07 -7.51
N MET A 75 7.99 -2.02 -6.64
CA MET A 75 8.49 -1.76 -5.28
C MET A 75 9.70 -0.81 -5.20
N HIS A 76 10.40 -0.63 -6.32
CA HIS A 76 11.59 0.22 -6.41
C HIS A 76 11.29 1.68 -6.76
N VAL A 77 10.04 2.02 -7.03
CA VAL A 77 9.59 3.37 -7.39
C VAL A 77 8.96 4.04 -6.17
N LYS A 78 9.50 5.18 -5.77
CA LYS A 78 8.99 6.03 -4.72
C LYS A 78 8.27 7.22 -5.33
N VAL A 79 6.99 7.36 -5.05
CA VAL A 79 6.14 8.47 -5.49
C VAL A 79 6.14 9.57 -4.43
N GLN A 80 6.24 10.82 -4.85
CA GLN A 80 6.31 11.98 -3.96
C GLN A 80 5.11 12.88 -4.18
N PHE A 81 4.43 13.18 -3.07
CA PHE A 81 3.29 14.08 -3.01
C PHE A 81 3.60 15.29 -2.13
N ARG A 82 2.91 16.38 -2.38
CA ARG A 82 2.92 17.59 -1.54
C ARG A 82 1.49 17.92 -1.14
N ILE A 83 1.27 18.22 0.12
CA ILE A 83 -0.04 18.67 0.60
C ILE A 83 -0.26 20.09 0.07
N SER A 84 -1.33 20.24 -0.72
CA SER A 84 -1.75 21.51 -1.32
C SER A 84 -2.83 22.23 -0.53
N GLY A 85 -3.71 21.48 0.14
CA GLY A 85 -4.81 22.03 0.92
C GLY A 85 -5.39 20.99 1.87
N VAL A 86 -6.29 21.44 2.74
CA VAL A 86 -6.98 20.59 3.70
C VAL A 86 -8.47 20.89 3.60
N VAL A 87 -9.28 19.84 3.63
CA VAL A 87 -10.75 19.92 3.64
C VAL A 87 -11.25 19.06 4.80
N GLY A 88 -11.65 19.70 5.90
CA GLY A 88 -12.08 18.99 7.12
C GLY A 88 -10.95 18.17 7.76
N ALA A 89 -11.06 16.86 7.73
CA ALA A 89 -10.03 15.92 8.21
C ALA A 89 -9.10 15.40 7.10
N ASP A 90 -9.40 15.71 5.83
CA ASP A 90 -8.66 15.21 4.68
C ASP A 90 -7.63 16.21 4.17
N ALA A 91 -6.38 15.78 4.06
CA ALA A 91 -5.30 16.54 3.46
C ALA A 91 -5.17 16.15 1.97
N LEU A 92 -5.52 17.08 1.09
CA LEU A 92 -5.42 16.91 -0.36
C LEU A 92 -3.98 17.11 -0.81
N THR A 93 -3.53 16.26 -1.72
CA THR A 93 -2.16 16.30 -2.22
C THR A 93 -2.07 16.60 -3.70
N GLU A 94 -0.90 17.07 -4.11
CA GLU A 94 -0.48 17.27 -5.48
C GLU A 94 0.73 16.36 -5.77
N TYR A 95 0.74 15.71 -6.93
CA TYR A 95 1.88 14.90 -7.34
C TYR A 95 3.04 15.78 -7.77
N ILE A 96 4.20 15.60 -7.11
CA ILE A 96 5.42 16.35 -7.44
C ILE A 96 6.31 15.56 -8.40
N GLY A 97 6.33 14.24 -8.26
CA GLY A 97 7.17 13.39 -9.07
C GLY A 97 7.43 12.04 -8.43
N HIS A 98 8.34 11.29 -9.03
CA HIS A 98 8.79 10.02 -8.48
C HIS A 98 10.32 9.95 -8.47
N GLU A 99 10.85 9.05 -7.66
CA GLU A 99 12.28 8.74 -7.59
C GLU A 99 12.48 7.24 -7.43
N LEU A 100 13.42 6.67 -8.19
CA LEU A 100 13.81 5.28 -8.00
C LEU A 100 14.71 5.13 -6.78
N LEU A 101 14.52 4.04 -6.03
CA LEU A 101 15.38 3.67 -4.92
C LEU A 101 16.84 3.53 -5.38
N LYS A 102 17.73 4.17 -4.65
CA LYS A 102 19.18 4.18 -4.95
C LYS A 102 19.78 2.78 -5.01
N ASP A 103 19.25 1.85 -4.22
CA ASP A 103 19.72 0.46 -4.19
C ASP A 103 19.35 -0.29 -5.47
N HIS A 104 18.17 -0.06 -6.04
CA HIS A 104 17.78 -0.62 -7.33
C HIS A 104 18.76 -0.17 -8.42
N ILE A 105 19.04 1.13 -8.50
CA ILE A 105 20.01 1.68 -9.46
C ILE A 105 21.39 1.08 -9.26
N ARG A 106 21.88 0.96 -8.02
CA ARG A 106 23.20 0.36 -7.71
C ARG A 106 23.31 -1.09 -8.14
N ARG A 107 22.22 -1.87 -8.02
CA ARG A 107 22.20 -3.28 -8.47
C ARG A 107 22.31 -3.40 -9.98
N GLN A 108 21.77 -2.43 -10.74
CA GLN A 108 21.82 -2.43 -12.20
C GLN A 108 23.17 -1.96 -12.74
N VAL A 109 23.82 -0.98 -12.10
CA VAL A 109 25.10 -0.45 -12.51
C VAL A 109 26.22 -1.40 -12.05
N ARG A 110 26.91 -2.05 -13.00
CA ARG A 110 28.03 -2.98 -12.74
C ARG A 110 29.22 -2.67 -13.60
N ARG A 111 30.38 -3.26 -13.28
CA ARG A 111 31.59 -3.21 -14.14
C ARG A 111 31.24 -3.74 -15.52
N GLU A 112 31.95 -3.31 -16.55
CA GLU A 112 31.75 -3.65 -17.97
C GLU A 112 30.45 -3.08 -18.61
N ARG A 113 29.58 -2.45 -17.86
CA ARG A 113 28.35 -1.81 -18.37
C ARG A 113 28.54 -0.30 -18.50
N GLY A 114 28.03 0.25 -19.60
CA GLY A 114 27.96 1.71 -19.76
C GLY A 114 26.75 2.28 -19.05
N LYS A 115 26.96 3.25 -18.17
CA LYS A 115 25.89 4.08 -17.60
C LYS A 115 25.77 5.35 -18.44
N ILE A 116 24.54 5.67 -18.83
CA ILE A 116 24.18 6.87 -19.57
C ILE A 116 23.07 7.55 -18.80
N ASP A 117 23.33 8.73 -18.32
CA ASP A 117 22.37 9.57 -17.60
C ASP A 117 22.28 10.94 -18.28
N ASP A 118 21.10 11.51 -18.26
CA ASP A 118 20.82 12.86 -18.76
C ASP A 118 19.78 13.54 -17.86
N THR A 119 19.59 14.83 -18.09
CA THR A 119 18.55 15.63 -17.45
C THR A 119 17.87 16.43 -18.55
N VAL A 120 16.57 16.24 -18.67
CA VAL A 120 15.76 16.87 -19.72
C VAL A 120 14.64 17.66 -19.04
N ASP A 121 14.57 18.93 -19.39
CA ASP A 121 13.50 19.80 -18.94
C ASP A 121 12.46 19.89 -20.04
N VAL A 122 11.19 19.70 -19.69
CA VAL A 122 10.08 19.57 -20.63
C VAL A 122 8.93 20.43 -20.17
N VAL A 123 8.23 21.05 -21.10
CA VAL A 123 6.95 21.71 -20.87
C VAL A 123 5.86 20.86 -21.49
N THR A 124 4.83 20.53 -20.71
CA THR A 124 3.67 19.78 -21.18
C THR A 124 2.67 20.71 -21.88
N GLU A 125 1.71 20.14 -22.59
CA GLU A 125 0.63 20.88 -23.24
C GLU A 125 -0.13 21.78 -22.24
N ASP A 126 -0.34 21.30 -21.03
CA ASP A 126 -1.00 22.02 -19.91
C ASP A 126 -0.13 23.13 -19.29
N GLY A 127 1.09 23.37 -19.80
CA GLY A 127 2.02 24.36 -19.28
C GLY A 127 2.78 23.97 -18.03
N PHE A 128 2.75 22.68 -17.60
CA PHE A 128 3.57 22.20 -16.49
C PHE A 128 5.04 22.10 -16.95
N TYR A 129 5.94 22.68 -16.13
CA TYR A 129 7.37 22.57 -16.35
C TYR A 129 7.93 21.46 -15.47
N ILE A 130 8.43 20.40 -16.10
CA ILE A 130 8.91 19.19 -15.45
C ILE A 130 10.35 18.87 -15.83
N ARG A 131 11.06 18.32 -14.87
CA ARG A 131 12.42 17.80 -15.07
C ARG A 131 12.44 16.30 -15.01
N VAL A 132 12.79 15.66 -16.12
CA VAL A 132 12.89 14.20 -16.25
C VAL A 132 14.35 13.80 -16.31
N LYS A 133 14.73 12.78 -15.53
CA LYS A 133 16.10 12.26 -15.48
C LYS A 133 16.13 10.80 -15.96
N PRO A 134 16.28 10.55 -17.28
CA PRO A 134 16.38 9.21 -17.81
C PRO A 134 17.75 8.58 -17.44
N LEU A 135 17.74 7.29 -17.20
CA LEU A 135 18.93 6.48 -16.94
C LEU A 135 18.89 5.26 -17.86
N MET A 136 19.92 5.09 -18.68
CA MET A 136 20.07 3.93 -19.55
C MET A 136 21.31 3.13 -19.17
N ILE A 137 21.19 1.82 -19.14
CA ILE A 137 22.28 0.91 -18.81
C ILE A 137 22.50 -0.05 -19.97
N SER A 138 23.69 0.00 -20.59
CA SER A 138 24.03 -0.88 -21.70
C SER A 138 24.43 -2.26 -21.21
N ARG A 139 24.35 -3.25 -22.12
CA ARG A 139 24.86 -4.61 -21.84
C ARG A 139 26.38 -4.65 -21.80
N HIS A 140 27.06 -3.87 -22.65
CA HIS A 140 28.52 -3.83 -22.81
C HIS A 140 29.05 -2.41 -22.68
N ARG A 141 30.36 -2.25 -22.68
CA ARG A 141 31.04 -0.94 -22.72
C ARG A 141 30.64 -0.16 -23.97
N ILE A 142 30.47 1.14 -23.82
CA ILE A 142 30.07 2.06 -24.89
C ILE A 142 31.11 3.14 -25.07
N LYS A 143 31.35 3.53 -26.34
CA LYS A 143 32.20 4.68 -26.70
C LYS A 143 31.49 6.00 -26.37
N GLY A 144 32.27 7.07 -26.17
CA GLY A 144 31.72 8.39 -25.81
C GLY A 144 30.73 8.94 -26.86
N SER A 145 31.03 8.77 -28.14
CA SER A 145 30.15 9.20 -29.24
C SER A 145 28.79 8.50 -29.22
N GLN A 146 28.78 7.17 -28.99
CA GLN A 146 27.53 6.40 -28.88
C GLN A 146 26.69 6.84 -27.64
N LYS A 147 27.34 7.12 -26.51
CA LYS A 147 26.65 7.66 -25.33
C LYS A 147 25.94 8.98 -25.66
N GLN A 148 26.63 9.86 -26.42
CA GLN A 148 26.05 11.15 -26.80
C GLN A 148 24.87 10.98 -27.74
N GLN A 149 24.97 10.10 -28.72
CA GLN A 149 23.85 9.79 -29.63
C GLN A 149 22.64 9.25 -28.90
N MET A 150 22.87 8.34 -27.94
CA MET A 150 21.77 7.78 -27.10
C MET A 150 21.11 8.84 -26.22
N ARG A 151 21.88 9.80 -25.66
CA ARG A 151 21.31 10.94 -24.93
C ARG A 151 20.44 11.79 -25.81
N THR A 152 20.93 12.16 -27.01
CA THR A 152 20.16 12.96 -27.96
C THR A 152 18.84 12.29 -28.31
N LEU A 153 18.86 10.98 -28.65
CA LEU A 153 17.65 10.23 -28.94
C LEU A 153 16.67 10.19 -27.76
N ALA A 154 17.16 9.93 -26.56
CA ALA A 154 16.31 9.91 -25.38
C ALA A 154 15.69 11.29 -25.11
N ARG A 155 16.46 12.35 -25.28
CA ARG A 155 16.01 13.73 -25.14
C ARG A 155 14.91 14.06 -26.16
N ASP A 156 15.11 13.71 -27.43
CA ASP A 156 14.14 13.97 -28.50
C ASP A 156 12.81 13.25 -28.25
N ILE A 157 12.86 12.00 -27.77
CA ILE A 157 11.65 11.23 -27.41
C ILE A 157 10.92 11.88 -26.25
N ILE A 158 11.63 12.25 -25.18
CA ILE A 158 11.04 12.86 -24.00
C ILE A 158 10.43 14.23 -24.33
N LEU A 159 11.12 15.05 -25.12
CA LEU A 159 10.61 16.35 -25.57
C LEU A 159 9.36 16.20 -26.42
N LYS A 160 9.35 15.25 -27.35
CA LYS A 160 8.15 14.94 -28.17
C LYS A 160 6.99 14.47 -27.31
N ALA A 161 7.23 13.51 -26.43
CA ALA A 161 6.21 13.01 -25.53
C ALA A 161 5.61 14.13 -24.65
N GLY A 162 6.45 15.00 -24.09
CA GLY A 162 5.98 16.10 -23.27
C GLY A 162 5.20 17.16 -24.04
N ALA A 163 5.60 17.47 -25.27
CA ALA A 163 4.91 18.45 -26.10
C ALA A 163 3.53 17.99 -26.60
N THR A 164 3.28 16.67 -26.64
CA THR A 164 2.03 16.09 -27.15
C THR A 164 1.13 15.53 -26.08
N SER A 165 1.56 15.49 -24.80
CA SER A 165 0.82 14.89 -23.71
C SER A 165 0.52 15.90 -22.61
N THR A 166 -0.59 15.64 -21.92
CA THR A 166 -0.95 16.32 -20.68
C THR A 166 -0.06 15.88 -19.52
N TRP A 167 -0.03 16.65 -18.44
CA TRP A 167 0.75 16.28 -17.25
C TRP A 167 0.34 14.90 -16.69
N VAL A 168 -0.96 14.60 -16.66
CA VAL A 168 -1.49 13.33 -16.15
C VAL A 168 -1.06 12.14 -17.03
N GLU A 169 -1.09 12.30 -18.35
CA GLU A 169 -0.63 11.27 -19.28
C GLU A 169 0.88 11.03 -19.15
N MET A 170 1.65 12.10 -19.00
CA MET A 170 3.10 12.00 -18.78
C MET A 170 3.45 11.30 -17.45
N GLN A 171 2.66 11.54 -16.40
CA GLN A 171 2.77 10.80 -15.15
C GLN A 171 2.53 9.31 -15.36
N LYS A 172 1.40 8.95 -16.00
CA LYS A 172 1.07 7.55 -16.29
C LYS A 172 2.15 6.90 -17.14
N ALA A 173 2.56 7.53 -18.24
CA ALA A 173 3.59 7.01 -19.13
C ALA A 173 4.93 6.76 -18.40
N SER A 174 5.26 7.60 -17.43
CA SER A 174 6.48 7.50 -16.64
C SER A 174 6.39 6.42 -15.56
N LEU A 175 5.22 6.20 -14.96
CA LEU A 175 4.98 5.19 -13.91
C LEU A 175 4.72 3.79 -14.50
N ASP A 176 4.08 3.71 -15.66
CA ASP A 176 3.78 2.45 -16.36
C ASP A 176 4.99 1.90 -17.13
N GLY A 177 5.99 2.75 -17.41
CA GLY A 177 7.19 2.36 -18.15
C GLY A 177 7.03 2.40 -19.67
N THR A 178 5.94 2.96 -20.21
CA THR A 178 5.74 3.11 -21.65
C THR A 178 6.79 4.02 -22.29
N LEU A 179 7.11 5.14 -21.63
CA LEU A 179 8.16 6.05 -22.04
C LEU A 179 9.55 5.38 -22.02
N GLU A 180 9.81 4.56 -21.02
CA GLU A 180 11.03 3.77 -20.88
C GLU A 180 11.20 2.76 -22.02
N SER A 181 10.10 2.11 -22.41
CA SER A 181 10.07 1.15 -23.53
C SER A 181 10.37 1.82 -24.86
N GLN A 182 9.77 2.97 -25.14
CA GLN A 182 10.05 3.76 -26.36
C GLN A 182 11.52 4.18 -26.45
N ILE A 183 12.09 4.67 -25.34
CA ILE A 183 13.51 5.04 -25.29
C ILE A 183 14.38 3.79 -25.48
N LYS A 184 14.01 2.64 -24.90
CA LYS A 184 14.75 1.38 -25.02
C LYS A 184 14.80 0.88 -26.46
N GLU A 185 13.68 0.92 -27.19
CA GLU A 185 13.61 0.53 -28.60
C GLU A 185 14.51 1.42 -29.48
N ALA A 186 14.40 2.73 -29.31
CA ALA A 186 15.21 3.67 -30.07
C ALA A 186 16.71 3.54 -29.75
N ALA A 187 17.08 3.45 -28.50
CA ALA A 187 18.48 3.34 -28.06
C ALA A 187 19.11 2.00 -28.45
N SER A 188 18.33 0.92 -28.51
CA SER A 188 18.81 -0.42 -28.89
C SER A 188 19.28 -0.50 -30.32
N LYS A 189 18.86 0.42 -31.19
CA LYS A 189 19.35 0.52 -32.58
C LYS A 189 20.82 0.95 -32.67
N ILE A 190 21.32 1.70 -31.67
CA ILE A 190 22.74 2.11 -31.59
C ILE A 190 23.57 1.05 -30.87
N GLN A 191 23.13 0.60 -29.72
CA GLN A 191 23.82 -0.36 -28.87
C GLN A 191 22.81 -1.13 -28.02
N PRO A 192 22.98 -2.44 -27.84
CA PRO A 192 22.09 -3.23 -26.98
C PRO A 192 21.99 -2.67 -25.56
N VAL A 193 20.78 -2.21 -25.21
CA VAL A 193 20.47 -1.69 -23.90
C VAL A 193 19.95 -2.83 -23.02
N ARG A 194 20.41 -2.90 -21.78
CA ARG A 194 19.88 -3.83 -20.80
C ARG A 194 18.55 -3.30 -20.25
N GLU A 195 18.59 -2.10 -19.75
CA GLU A 195 17.46 -1.50 -19.05
C GLU A 195 17.48 0.02 -19.22
N VAL A 196 16.33 0.58 -19.38
CA VAL A 196 16.07 2.02 -19.36
C VAL A 196 15.11 2.28 -18.22
N MET A 197 15.35 3.30 -17.45
CA MET A 197 14.48 3.73 -16.35
C MET A 197 14.51 5.24 -16.20
N ILE A 198 13.41 5.79 -15.77
CA ILE A 198 13.32 7.20 -15.39
C ILE A 198 13.70 7.30 -13.93
N ARG A 199 14.96 7.68 -13.68
CA ARG A 199 15.48 7.75 -12.30
C ARG A 199 14.68 8.69 -11.40
N ARG A 200 14.24 9.82 -11.96
CA ARG A 200 13.50 10.84 -11.22
C ARG A 200 12.72 11.73 -12.15
N THR A 201 11.49 12.03 -11.80
CA THR A 201 10.74 13.17 -12.33
C THR A 201 10.54 14.20 -11.23
N GLN A 202 10.52 15.46 -11.59
CA GLN A 202 10.31 16.56 -10.66
C GLN A 202 9.45 17.63 -11.32
N LEU A 203 8.38 18.01 -10.65
CA LEU A 203 7.60 19.18 -10.98
C LEU A 203 8.38 20.43 -10.56
N MET A 204 8.72 21.30 -11.51
CA MET A 204 9.42 22.54 -11.25
C MET A 204 8.44 23.71 -11.12
N GLN A 205 7.43 23.74 -11.99
CA GLN A 205 6.39 24.76 -12.00
C GLN A 205 5.05 24.13 -12.35
N SER A 206 4.01 24.44 -11.58
CA SER A 206 2.64 24.00 -11.85
C SER A 206 2.05 24.75 -13.03
N GLY A 207 1.30 24.05 -13.87
CA GLY A 207 0.53 24.60 -14.98
C GLY A 207 -0.97 24.69 -14.64
N VAL A 208 -1.80 24.59 -15.66
CA VAL A 208 -3.26 24.59 -15.52
C VAL A 208 -3.72 23.17 -15.21
N VAL A 209 -4.34 22.98 -14.04
CA VAL A 209 -4.87 21.68 -13.65
C VAL A 209 -6.24 21.46 -14.29
N THR A 210 -6.38 20.42 -15.09
CA THR A 210 -7.67 19.96 -15.59
C THR A 210 -8.50 19.34 -14.45
N LYS A 211 -9.78 19.76 -14.34
CA LYS A 211 -10.67 19.30 -13.27
C LYS A 211 -11.51 18.08 -13.70
N ASP A 212 -10.97 17.21 -14.52
CA ASP A 212 -11.64 16.02 -15.00
C ASP A 212 -11.62 14.91 -13.93
N GLY A 213 -12.70 14.12 -13.83
CA GLY A 213 -12.84 13.01 -12.89
C GLY A 213 -13.85 13.25 -11.76
N LEU A 214 -13.95 12.32 -10.82
CA LEU A 214 -14.87 12.38 -9.67
C LEU A 214 -14.51 13.54 -8.73
N THR A 215 -15.52 14.18 -8.13
CA THR A 215 -15.29 15.17 -7.08
C THR A 215 -14.99 14.49 -5.75
N LEU A 216 -14.36 15.22 -4.82
CA LEU A 216 -14.09 14.68 -3.49
C LEU A 216 -15.37 14.25 -2.77
N GLU A 217 -16.44 15.02 -2.91
CA GLU A 217 -17.75 14.71 -2.31
C GLU A 217 -18.31 13.39 -2.84
N GLN A 218 -18.23 13.14 -4.14
CA GLN A 218 -18.67 11.88 -4.75
C GLN A 218 -17.85 10.67 -4.29
N VAL A 219 -16.57 10.85 -4.06
CA VAL A 219 -15.70 9.77 -3.55
C VAL A 219 -16.03 9.48 -2.08
N LEU A 220 -16.28 10.51 -1.27
CA LEU A 220 -16.69 10.33 0.12
C LEU A 220 -18.05 9.64 0.23
N GLU A 221 -19.02 10.02 -0.60
CA GLU A 221 -20.32 9.34 -0.66
C GLU A 221 -20.19 7.86 -1.06
N GLN A 222 -19.30 7.54 -2.00
CA GLN A 222 -19.02 6.15 -2.38
C GLN A 222 -18.36 5.37 -1.26
N GLU A 223 -17.35 5.93 -0.59
CA GLU A 223 -16.70 5.29 0.56
C GLU A 223 -17.66 5.10 1.75
N GLU A 224 -18.58 6.02 1.98
CA GLU A 224 -19.62 5.88 3.01
C GLU A 224 -20.64 4.79 2.63
N ALA A 225 -21.05 4.73 1.36
CA ALA A 225 -21.93 3.68 0.87
C ALA A 225 -21.28 2.29 0.96
N GLU A 226 -19.99 2.17 0.58
CA GLU A 226 -19.24 0.91 0.71
C GLU A 226 -19.09 0.48 2.18
N LYS A 227 -18.83 1.41 3.08
CA LYS A 227 -18.76 1.11 4.52
C LYS A 227 -20.10 0.64 5.08
N GLN A 228 -21.22 1.21 4.61
CA GLN A 228 -22.53 0.78 5.02
C GLN A 228 -22.85 -0.63 4.50
N THR A 229 -22.49 -0.96 3.26
CA THR A 229 -22.71 -2.31 2.70
C THR A 229 -21.91 -3.36 3.45
N VAL A 230 -20.62 -3.09 3.75
CA VAL A 230 -19.77 -3.99 4.52
C VAL A 230 -20.33 -4.15 5.95
N ALA A 231 -20.80 -3.08 6.60
CA ALA A 231 -21.40 -3.17 7.92
C ALA A 231 -22.68 -4.01 7.94
N PHE A 232 -23.51 -3.92 6.88
CA PHE A 232 -24.69 -4.79 6.74
C PHE A 232 -24.33 -6.25 6.46
N GLU A 233 -23.26 -6.52 5.72
CA GLU A 233 -22.77 -7.88 5.47
C GLU A 233 -22.22 -8.50 6.75
N ASP A 234 -21.43 -7.74 7.54
CA ASP A 234 -20.90 -8.20 8.82
C ASP A 234 -22.02 -8.45 9.87
N GLU A 235 -23.06 -7.59 9.94
CA GLU A 235 -24.22 -7.79 10.80
C GLU A 235 -25.05 -9.02 10.39
N ALA A 236 -25.18 -9.29 9.08
CA ALA A 236 -25.88 -10.46 8.55
C ALA A 236 -25.13 -11.77 8.84
N GLU A 237 -23.78 -11.76 8.77
CA GLU A 237 -22.96 -12.91 9.15
C GLU A 237 -22.97 -13.17 10.68
N GLU A 238 -23.07 -12.12 11.51
CA GLU A 238 -23.24 -12.26 12.96
C GLU A 238 -24.64 -12.79 13.33
N GLU A 239 -25.72 -12.35 12.65
CA GLU A 239 -27.07 -12.87 12.87
C GLU A 239 -27.19 -14.35 12.45
N ASP A 240 -26.62 -14.75 11.31
CA ASP A 240 -26.63 -16.13 10.82
C ASP A 240 -25.84 -17.06 11.78
N SER A 241 -24.73 -16.57 12.34
CA SER A 241 -23.95 -17.31 13.34
C SER A 241 -24.65 -17.44 14.69
N LEU A 242 -25.59 -16.56 15.04
CA LEU A 242 -26.38 -16.61 16.27
C LEU A 242 -27.63 -17.51 16.12
N GLU A 243 -28.18 -17.66 14.91
CA GLU A 243 -29.28 -18.59 14.65
C GLU A 243 -28.81 -20.05 14.63
N GLU A 244 -27.60 -20.37 14.16
CA GLU A 244 -27.05 -21.75 14.26
C GLU A 244 -26.79 -22.24 15.69
N VAL A 245 -26.60 -21.31 16.66
CA VAL A 245 -26.37 -21.66 18.07
C VAL A 245 -27.68 -21.87 18.86
N SER A 246 -28.84 -21.47 18.30
CA SER A 246 -30.13 -21.54 19.01
C SER A 246 -30.93 -22.81 18.81
N ASP A 247 -30.51 -23.74 17.94
CA ASP A 247 -31.23 -24.97 17.64
C ASP A 247 -30.71 -26.22 18.39
N GLU A 248 -29.74 -26.07 19.31
CA GLU A 248 -29.33 -27.12 20.24
C GLU A 248 -29.58 -26.72 21.69
N ALA A 249 -30.78 -27.00 22.19
CA ALA A 249 -31.07 -27.12 23.65
C ALA A 249 -32.30 -28.01 23.85
N PRO A 250 -32.56 -28.53 25.06
CA PRO A 250 -31.72 -29.10 26.10
C PRO A 250 -32.40 -30.35 26.74
N GLU A 251 -31.71 -31.11 27.56
CA GLU A 251 -32.20 -31.94 28.69
C GLU A 251 -30.99 -32.64 29.33
N GLU A 252 -30.73 -32.80 30.55
CA GLU A 252 -31.35 -32.48 31.86
C GLU A 252 -30.25 -32.50 32.93
N LEU A 253 -30.49 -31.75 33.97
CA LEU A 253 -29.92 -31.72 35.30
C LEU A 253 -29.54 -33.10 35.90
N VAL A 254 -28.46 -33.22 36.67
CA VAL A 254 -28.46 -33.43 38.14
C VAL A 254 -27.02 -33.53 38.70
N ASP A 255 -26.72 -32.65 39.63
CA ASP A 255 -25.90 -32.65 40.84
C ASP A 255 -24.83 -33.75 41.12
N GLU A 256 -23.73 -33.36 41.57
CA GLU A 256 -23.05 -33.41 42.88
C GLU A 256 -21.51 -33.62 42.79
N THR A 257 -20.84 -32.65 43.37
CA THR A 257 -19.64 -32.69 44.21
C THR A 257 -18.59 -33.81 44.09
N GLY A 258 -17.32 -33.36 44.08
CA GLY A 258 -16.28 -34.06 44.80
C GLY A 258 -14.93 -34.23 44.09
N GLU A 259 -14.00 -33.41 44.49
CA GLU A 259 -12.56 -33.67 44.74
C GLU A 259 -11.79 -34.75 43.97
N ALA A 260 -10.71 -34.24 43.39
CA ALA A 260 -9.31 -34.66 43.52
C ALA A 260 -8.82 -36.01 42.96
N GLU A 261 -7.68 -35.89 42.33
CA GLU A 261 -6.50 -36.78 42.33
C GLU A 261 -6.22 -37.66 41.12
N GLU A 262 -5.05 -37.37 40.62
CA GLU A 262 -4.04 -38.10 39.85
C GLU A 262 -4.30 -39.59 39.50
N ALA A 263 -3.95 -39.93 38.26
CA ALA A 263 -2.96 -40.90 37.85
C ALA A 263 -3.29 -41.55 36.48
N GLN A 264 -2.31 -41.56 35.60
CA GLN A 264 -2.15 -42.51 34.49
C GLN A 264 -1.90 -43.92 35.01
N PRO A 265 -1.81 -45.01 34.22
CA PRO A 265 -2.05 -45.22 32.78
C PRO A 265 -2.69 -46.62 32.46
N GLU A 266 -2.66 -46.99 31.19
CA GLU A 266 -2.60 -48.28 30.53
C GLU A 266 -3.86 -48.95 29.94
N GLU A 267 -3.66 -49.16 28.60
CA GLU A 267 -3.97 -50.31 27.75
C GLU A 267 -5.38 -50.95 27.75
N ALA A 268 -5.97 -50.97 26.60
CA ALA A 268 -6.19 -52.18 25.78
C ALA A 268 -7.18 -51.92 24.61
N ALA A 269 -6.70 -52.10 23.45
CA ALA A 269 -7.11 -52.93 22.32
C ALA A 269 -8.60 -53.31 22.19
N GLU A 270 -9.15 -53.07 21.08
CA GLU A 270 -9.63 -53.92 19.99
C GLU A 270 -10.78 -53.30 19.18
N ALA A 271 -10.47 -53.06 17.93
CA ALA A 271 -11.07 -53.63 16.72
C ALA A 271 -12.53 -53.28 16.36
N VAL A 272 -12.59 -53.01 15.05
CA VAL A 272 -13.71 -53.18 14.10
C VAL A 272 -14.36 -51.85 13.71
N GLU A 273 -14.44 -51.38 12.50
CA GLU A 273 -14.51 -51.96 11.16
C GLU A 273 -14.13 -50.90 10.11
N LYS A 274 -13.56 -51.39 9.02
CA LYS A 274 -13.30 -50.64 7.81
C LYS A 274 -14.61 -50.35 7.09
N SER A 275 -14.83 -49.08 6.73
CA SER A 275 -15.66 -48.72 5.61
C SER A 275 -14.89 -47.77 4.68
N ASP A 276 -14.82 -48.18 3.42
CA ASP A 276 -14.20 -47.52 2.30
C ASP A 276 -14.70 -46.09 2.10
N ASP A 277 -13.83 -45.11 2.38
CA ASP A 277 -14.02 -43.72 2.02
C ASP A 277 -12.74 -43.13 1.38
N SER A 278 -12.15 -43.89 0.47
CA SER A 278 -10.87 -43.47 -0.17
C SER A 278 -11.02 -42.51 -1.35
N ALA A 279 -12.23 -42.08 -1.70
CA ALA A 279 -12.47 -41.26 -2.90
C ALA A 279 -12.61 -39.73 -2.63
N ASP A 280 -12.80 -39.29 -1.39
CA ASP A 280 -13.18 -37.90 -1.11
C ASP A 280 -12.09 -36.97 -0.55
N TYR A 281 -10.90 -37.49 -0.22
CA TYR A 281 -9.85 -36.67 0.38
C TYR A 281 -9.22 -35.66 -0.58
N GLU A 282 -9.30 -35.84 -1.87
CA GLU A 282 -8.76 -34.93 -2.88
C GLU A 282 -9.60 -33.67 -3.05
N SER A 283 -10.90 -33.75 -2.75
CA SER A 283 -11.82 -32.60 -2.81
C SER A 283 -11.76 -31.71 -1.58
N LYS A 284 -11.25 -32.23 -0.43
CA LYS A 284 -11.21 -31.48 0.84
C LYS A 284 -10.11 -30.43 0.90
N THR A 285 -10.37 -29.36 1.63
CA THR A 285 -9.39 -28.28 1.86
C THR A 285 -8.30 -28.71 2.84
N VAL A 286 -7.15 -28.02 2.80
CA VAL A 286 -6.00 -28.34 3.70
C VAL A 286 -6.37 -28.22 5.19
N SER A 287 -7.29 -27.31 5.54
CA SER A 287 -7.80 -27.16 6.91
C SER A 287 -8.60 -28.38 7.35
N GLN A 288 -9.50 -28.87 6.54
CA GLN A 288 -10.32 -30.06 6.81
C GLN A 288 -9.48 -31.34 6.89
N LEU A 289 -8.46 -31.48 6.04
CA LEU A 289 -7.52 -32.60 6.10
C LEU A 289 -6.68 -32.59 7.39
N LYS A 290 -6.29 -31.41 7.89
CA LYS A 290 -5.59 -31.27 9.17
C LYS A 290 -6.46 -31.61 10.38
N GLU A 291 -7.75 -31.32 10.32
CA GLU A 291 -8.70 -31.69 11.36
C GLU A 291 -8.93 -33.19 11.42
N LEU A 292 -9.09 -33.85 10.26
CA LEU A 292 -9.19 -35.29 10.18
C LEU A 292 -7.94 -36.00 10.68
N LEU A 293 -6.75 -35.50 10.36
CA LEU A 293 -5.48 -36.00 10.88
C LEU A 293 -5.36 -35.79 12.42
N LYS A 294 -5.90 -34.68 12.93
CA LYS A 294 -5.92 -34.40 14.36
C LYS A 294 -6.85 -35.34 15.10
N GLN A 295 -8.01 -35.68 14.51
CA GLN A 295 -8.94 -36.70 15.03
C GLN A 295 -8.35 -38.11 14.97
N ALA A 296 -7.56 -38.39 13.91
CA ALA A 296 -6.87 -39.66 13.75
C ALA A 296 -5.54 -39.76 14.53
N GLY A 297 -5.17 -38.72 15.33
CA GLY A 297 -3.94 -38.71 16.13
C GLY A 297 -2.65 -38.68 15.32
N LYS A 298 -2.70 -38.33 14.04
CA LYS A 298 -1.54 -38.31 13.14
C LYS A 298 -0.95 -36.89 13.02
N PRO A 299 0.34 -36.74 12.69
CA PRO A 299 0.99 -35.45 12.60
C PRO A 299 0.39 -34.59 11.47
N VAL A 300 0.01 -33.32 11.79
CA VAL A 300 -0.74 -32.39 10.92
C VAL A 300 0.16 -31.46 10.08
N SER A 301 1.48 -31.67 10.05
CA SER A 301 2.44 -30.86 9.29
C SER A 301 2.72 -31.47 7.92
N GLY A 302 2.74 -30.68 6.85
CA GLY A 302 3.08 -31.12 5.50
C GLY A 302 2.23 -30.49 4.40
N ARG A 303 2.53 -30.83 3.15
CA ARG A 303 1.78 -30.40 1.96
C ARG A 303 0.50 -31.23 1.80
N LYS A 304 -0.48 -30.71 1.04
CA LYS A 304 -1.79 -31.38 0.82
C LYS A 304 -1.64 -32.86 0.41
N ALA A 305 -0.72 -33.16 -0.49
CA ALA A 305 -0.46 -34.51 -0.96
C ALA A 305 0.02 -35.45 0.16
N GLU A 306 0.92 -34.97 1.04
CA GLU A 306 1.44 -35.72 2.19
C GLU A 306 0.38 -35.94 3.27
N LEU A 307 -0.54 -35.00 3.46
CA LEU A 307 -1.66 -35.11 4.39
C LEU A 307 -2.68 -36.17 3.93
N ILE A 308 -2.93 -36.23 2.60
CA ILE A 308 -3.82 -37.25 2.00
C ILE A 308 -3.19 -38.64 2.09
N GLU A 309 -1.88 -38.77 1.85
CA GLU A 309 -1.17 -40.04 1.94
C GLU A 309 -1.21 -40.60 3.36
N ARG A 310 -1.03 -39.74 4.38
CA ARG A 310 -1.13 -40.16 5.81
C ARG A 310 -2.55 -40.52 6.25
N LEU A 311 -3.57 -39.98 5.59
CA LEU A 311 -4.97 -40.38 5.86
C LEU A 311 -5.33 -41.70 5.18
N LYS A 312 -4.60 -42.08 4.12
CA LYS A 312 -4.78 -43.35 3.42
C LYS A 312 -3.99 -44.50 4.08
N GLU A 313 -2.93 -44.17 4.86
CA GLU A 313 -2.22 -45.12 5.70
C GLU A 313 -2.97 -45.41 7.00
#